data_6e8ca3c4e00d0409505b821c7304e3c8
#
_entry.id   6e8ca3c4e00d0409505b821c7304e3c8
#
_cell.length_a   1.000
_cell.length_b   1.000
_cell.length_c   1.000
_cell.angle_alpha   90.00
_cell.angle_beta   90.00
_cell.angle_gamma   90.00
#
_symmetry.space_group_name_H-M   'P 1'
#
loop_
_entity.id
_entity.type
_entity.pdbx_description
1 polymer ?
#
loop_
_entity_poly.entity_id
_entity_poly.type
_entity_poly.pdbx_seq_one_letter_code
_entity_poly.pdbx_strand_id
1 'polypeptide(L)'
;TAKKSIEPKASSSRIFGWKEWVWVIRPEIILRAKLDTGARTCSIHATNIETFELDGKNWVKFTICDPDSKTGARYRHKAPVIRVAKLKNDSGGLDTRYVVPLMLQIGDQKLETEFNLNDRSNMVCEVLIGRNALHDLGAVDASRTDLLGKPKAPAKKKSAPTKK
;
A
#
# COMPACT_ATOMS: atom_id res chain seq x y z
N THR A 1 -25.68 -18.36 -31.22
CA THR A 1 -24.69 -18.13 -30.16
C THR A 1 -24.73 -16.65 -29.77
N ALA A 2 -25.53 -16.35 -28.74
CA ALA A 2 -25.61 -14.99 -28.19
C ALA A 2 -24.28 -14.61 -27.58
N LYS A 3 -23.59 -13.61 -28.14
CA LYS A 3 -22.49 -12.93 -27.48
C LYS A 3 -23.05 -12.23 -26.23
N LYS A 4 -22.69 -12.75 -25.07
CA LYS A 4 -22.96 -12.08 -23.80
C LYS A 4 -22.21 -10.75 -23.84
N SER A 5 -22.92 -9.66 -24.12
CA SER A 5 -22.37 -8.32 -23.97
C SER A 5 -22.03 -8.13 -22.49
N ILE A 6 -20.76 -8.03 -22.21
CA ILE A 6 -20.29 -7.59 -20.89
C ILE A 6 -20.62 -6.10 -20.87
N GLU A 7 -21.75 -5.76 -20.28
CA GLU A 7 -22.00 -4.37 -19.94
C GLU A 7 -20.89 -3.92 -18.99
N PRO A 8 -20.23 -2.79 -19.28
CA PRO A 8 -19.29 -2.25 -18.31
C PRO A 8 -20.10 -1.91 -17.06
N LYS A 9 -19.76 -2.60 -15.96
CA LYS A 9 -20.29 -2.26 -14.66
C LYS A 9 -20.06 -0.75 -14.49
N ALA A 10 -21.11 0.05 -14.45
CA ALA A 10 -21.03 1.46 -14.19
C ALA A 10 -20.40 1.62 -12.79
N SER A 11 -19.08 1.66 -12.75
CA SER A 11 -18.39 2.12 -11.59
C SER A 11 -18.75 3.61 -11.50
N SER A 12 -19.49 4.00 -10.49
CA SER A 12 -19.54 5.40 -10.10
C SER A 12 -18.08 5.85 -10.03
N SER A 13 -17.66 6.62 -11.04
CA SER A 13 -16.27 7.02 -11.21
C SER A 13 -15.86 7.86 -10.03
N ARG A 14 -15.29 7.23 -9.02
CA ARG A 14 -14.72 7.96 -7.90
C ARG A 14 -13.50 8.68 -8.40
N ILE A 15 -13.35 9.91 -7.97
CA ILE A 15 -12.23 10.77 -8.33
C ILE A 15 -11.38 10.95 -7.10
N PHE A 16 -10.09 10.69 -7.27
CA PHE A 16 -9.06 10.88 -6.24
C PHE A 16 -8.13 12.00 -6.67
N GLY A 17 -7.54 12.69 -5.71
CA GLY A 17 -6.39 13.53 -5.99
C GLY A 17 -5.15 12.69 -6.31
N TRP A 18 -4.14 13.30 -6.91
CA TRP A 18 -2.89 12.59 -7.21
C TRP A 18 -2.08 12.28 -5.94
N LYS A 19 -2.43 12.90 -4.82
CA LYS A 19 -1.85 12.69 -3.49
C LYS A 19 -2.98 12.62 -2.48
N GLU A 20 -3.05 11.50 -1.77
CA GLU A 20 -4.11 11.21 -0.82
C GLU A 20 -3.54 10.57 0.45
N TRP A 21 -4.31 10.62 1.52
CA TRP A 21 -4.03 9.84 2.71
C TRP A 21 -4.54 8.42 2.54
N VAL A 22 -3.75 7.45 2.98
CA VAL A 22 -4.15 6.05 3.04
C VAL A 22 -3.93 5.49 4.43
N TRP A 23 -4.80 4.60 4.82
CA TRP A 23 -4.63 3.82 6.02
C TRP A 23 -4.20 2.41 5.66
N VAL A 24 -2.99 2.05 6.09
CA VAL A 24 -2.51 0.66 6.03
C VAL A 24 -3.12 -0.05 7.22
N ILE A 25 -4.01 -1.00 6.98
CA ILE A 25 -4.86 -1.58 8.03
C ILE A 25 -4.03 -2.40 9.02
N ARG A 26 -2.98 -3.03 8.55
CA ARG A 26 -1.98 -3.70 9.39
C ARG A 26 -0.60 -3.32 8.90
N PRO A 27 0.16 -2.64 9.72
CA PRO A 27 0.08 -2.41 11.19
C PRO A 27 -0.71 -1.19 11.68
N GLU A 28 -1.78 -0.76 11.07
CA GLU A 28 -2.61 0.40 11.47
C GLU A 28 -1.85 1.73 11.47
N ILE A 29 -1.43 2.12 10.30
CA ILE A 29 -0.65 3.35 10.11
C ILE A 29 -1.25 4.19 8.99
N ILE A 30 -1.27 5.51 9.19
CA ILE A 30 -1.73 6.46 8.19
C ILE A 30 -0.51 7.02 7.47
N LEU A 31 -0.50 6.89 6.15
CA LEU A 31 0.61 7.31 5.30
C LEU A 31 0.11 8.18 4.15
N ARG A 32 1.05 8.91 3.55
CA ARG A 32 0.78 9.64 2.31
C ARG A 32 1.01 8.74 1.11
N ALA A 33 0.09 8.79 0.17
CA ALA A 33 0.17 8.04 -1.06
C ALA A 33 0.17 8.95 -2.29
N LYS A 34 1.03 8.64 -3.23
CA LYS A 34 1.00 9.17 -4.59
C LYS A 34 0.19 8.19 -5.44
N LEU A 35 -0.87 8.69 -6.08
CA LEU A 35 -1.67 7.91 -7.02
C LEU A 35 -1.10 8.13 -8.41
N ASP A 36 -0.42 7.11 -8.93
CA ASP A 36 0.41 7.22 -10.13
C ASP A 36 -0.13 6.32 -11.25
N THR A 37 -0.81 6.93 -12.21
CA THR A 37 -1.35 6.22 -13.38
C THR A 37 -0.26 5.72 -14.33
N GLY A 38 0.96 6.22 -14.19
CA GLY A 38 2.14 5.77 -14.94
C GLY A 38 2.81 4.53 -14.36
N ALA A 39 2.57 4.23 -13.09
CA ALA A 39 3.13 3.06 -12.42
C ALA A 39 2.24 1.82 -12.61
N ARG A 40 2.86 0.68 -12.90
CA ARG A 40 2.16 -0.58 -13.09
C ARG A 40 1.69 -1.19 -11.76
N THR A 41 2.51 -1.09 -10.72
CA THR A 41 2.31 -1.74 -9.43
C THR A 41 2.45 -0.76 -8.28
N CYS A 42 1.86 -1.12 -7.14
CA CYS A 42 2.00 -0.37 -5.90
C CYS A 42 3.36 -0.62 -5.24
N SER A 43 3.82 0.36 -4.49
CA SER A 43 5.06 0.30 -3.71
C SER A 43 4.87 0.95 -2.36
N ILE A 44 5.57 0.45 -1.35
CA ILE A 44 5.58 1.03 -0.02
C ILE A 44 7.01 1.15 0.51
N HIS A 45 7.29 2.26 1.19
CA HIS A 45 8.57 2.45 1.86
C HIS A 45 8.72 1.45 3.01
N ALA A 46 9.71 0.61 2.90
CA ALA A 46 10.03 -0.40 3.90
C ALA A 46 11.54 -0.52 4.08
N THR A 47 11.96 -0.72 5.31
CA THR A 47 13.35 -0.91 5.73
C THR A 47 13.51 -2.20 6.52
N ASN A 48 14.76 -2.59 6.83
CA ASN A 48 15.06 -3.80 7.59
C ASN A 48 14.34 -5.05 7.05
N ILE A 49 14.46 -5.25 5.75
CA ILE A 49 13.80 -6.34 5.03
C ILE A 49 14.57 -7.64 5.27
N GLU A 50 13.93 -8.62 5.87
CA GLU A 50 14.50 -9.92 6.18
C GLU A 50 13.58 -11.03 5.68
N THR A 51 14.14 -11.96 4.93
CA THR A 51 13.40 -13.14 4.45
C THR A 51 13.51 -14.27 5.44
N PHE A 52 12.46 -15.06 5.56
CA PHE A 52 12.44 -16.28 6.36
C PHE A 52 11.44 -17.28 5.77
N GLU A 53 11.53 -18.51 6.21
CA GLU A 53 10.61 -19.57 5.82
C GLU A 53 9.64 -19.88 6.96
N LEU A 54 8.38 -20.02 6.63
CA LEU A 54 7.31 -20.42 7.54
C LEU A 54 6.38 -21.41 6.84
N ASP A 55 6.24 -22.60 7.42
CA ASP A 55 5.40 -23.68 6.87
C ASP A 55 5.70 -23.99 5.38
N GLY A 56 6.98 -24.02 5.02
CA GLY A 56 7.45 -24.30 3.66
C GLY A 56 7.23 -23.16 2.66
N LYS A 57 6.81 -21.98 3.13
CA LYS A 57 6.60 -20.79 2.30
C LYS A 57 7.56 -19.67 2.65
N ASN A 58 7.90 -18.87 1.64
CA ASN A 58 8.74 -17.70 1.83
C ASN A 58 7.92 -16.55 2.40
N TRP A 59 8.43 -15.96 3.46
CA TRP A 59 7.90 -14.79 4.15
C TRP A 59 8.95 -13.70 4.23
N VAL A 60 8.51 -12.50 4.48
CA VAL A 60 9.37 -11.36 4.70
C VAL A 60 8.90 -10.57 5.91
N LYS A 61 9.87 -10.14 6.73
CA LYS A 61 9.66 -9.14 7.79
C LYS A 61 10.22 -7.82 7.29
N PHE A 62 9.54 -6.75 7.60
CA PHE A 62 9.96 -5.40 7.23
C PHE A 62 9.44 -4.37 8.22
N THR A 63 10.07 -3.20 8.23
CA THR A 63 9.70 -2.08 9.10
C THR A 63 9.06 -0.98 8.28
N ILE A 64 7.91 -0.49 8.75
CA ILE A 64 7.25 0.72 8.26
C ILE A 64 7.38 1.77 9.35
N CYS A 65 7.86 2.97 8.98
CA CYS A 65 7.96 4.11 9.88
C CYS A 65 6.76 5.02 9.71
N ASP A 66 6.26 5.54 10.82
CA ASP A 66 5.25 6.60 10.81
C ASP A 66 5.96 7.95 10.71
N PRO A 67 5.88 8.65 9.57
CA PRO A 67 6.57 9.92 9.39
C PRO A 67 5.99 11.05 10.24
N ASP A 68 4.71 10.94 10.62
CA ASP A 68 4.02 11.93 11.44
C ASP A 68 4.15 11.66 12.95
N SER A 69 4.77 10.56 13.31
CA SER A 69 4.99 10.23 14.71
C SER A 69 6.08 11.11 15.32
N LYS A 70 5.71 11.88 16.32
CA LYS A 70 6.67 12.70 17.11
C LYS A 70 7.74 11.84 17.80
N THR A 71 7.48 10.55 17.98
CA THR A 71 8.35 9.59 18.62
C THR A 71 9.14 8.73 17.63
N GLY A 72 8.94 8.93 16.30
CA GLY A 72 9.54 8.09 15.28
C GLY A 72 9.04 6.65 15.33
N ALA A 73 7.75 6.47 15.59
CA ALA A 73 7.16 5.13 15.73
C ALA A 73 7.46 4.26 14.53
N ARG A 74 7.91 3.04 14.81
CA ARG A 74 8.26 2.02 13.83
C ARG A 74 7.44 0.78 14.07
N TYR A 75 6.92 0.22 12.99
CA TYR A 75 6.08 -0.97 13.03
C TYR A 75 6.75 -2.09 12.27
N ARG A 76 6.98 -3.19 12.95
CA ARG A 76 7.50 -4.42 12.34
C ARG A 76 6.33 -5.26 11.85
N HIS A 77 6.29 -5.54 10.57
CA HIS A 77 5.26 -6.35 9.94
C HIS A 77 5.87 -7.54 9.22
N LYS A 78 5.10 -8.62 9.10
CA LYS A 78 5.47 -9.79 8.32
C LYS A 78 4.36 -10.16 7.36
N ALA A 79 4.73 -10.60 6.18
CA ALA A 79 3.80 -11.01 5.16
C ALA A 79 4.37 -12.14 4.29
N PRO A 80 3.51 -12.96 3.68
CA PRO A 80 3.97 -13.93 2.70
C PRO A 80 4.50 -13.22 1.45
N VAL A 81 5.54 -13.76 0.86
CA VAL A 81 6.09 -13.27 -0.41
C VAL A 81 5.27 -13.88 -1.55
N ILE A 82 4.57 -13.04 -2.31
CA ILE A 82 3.81 -13.49 -3.48
C ILE A 82 4.75 -13.79 -4.65
N ARG A 83 5.73 -12.90 -4.86
CA ARG A 83 6.76 -13.00 -5.89
C ARG A 83 7.92 -12.07 -5.59
N VAL A 84 9.00 -12.31 -6.30
CA VAL A 84 10.19 -11.45 -6.25
C VAL A 84 10.34 -10.77 -7.59
N ALA A 85 10.31 -9.43 -7.59
CA ALA A 85 10.54 -8.61 -8.76
C ALA A 85 12.00 -8.17 -8.82
N LYS A 86 12.61 -8.24 -10.01
CA LYS A 86 13.94 -7.72 -10.28
C LYS A 86 13.81 -6.55 -11.24
N LEU A 87 14.27 -5.39 -10.80
CA LEU A 87 14.19 -4.15 -11.57
C LEU A 87 15.58 -3.62 -11.83
N LYS A 88 15.81 -3.13 -13.06
CA LYS A 88 17.05 -2.43 -13.37
C LYS A 88 17.10 -1.12 -12.61
N ASN A 89 18.23 -0.84 -11.97
CA ASN A 89 18.49 0.44 -11.33
C ASN A 89 19.33 1.34 -12.25
N ASP A 90 19.46 2.61 -11.87
CA ASP A 90 20.16 3.63 -12.63
C ASP A 90 21.68 3.35 -12.78
N SER A 91 22.22 2.51 -11.91
CA SER A 91 23.63 2.08 -11.94
C SER A 91 23.89 0.89 -12.87
N GLY A 92 22.86 0.36 -13.56
CA GLY A 92 22.96 -0.81 -14.44
C GLY A 92 22.89 -2.15 -13.72
N GLY A 93 22.68 -2.15 -12.38
CA GLY A 93 22.44 -3.35 -11.58
C GLY A 93 20.96 -3.74 -11.52
N LEU A 94 20.66 -4.79 -10.76
CA LEU A 94 19.30 -5.25 -10.52
C LEU A 94 18.96 -5.06 -9.04
N ASP A 95 17.84 -4.36 -8.78
CA ASP A 95 17.24 -4.31 -7.46
C ASP A 95 16.25 -5.46 -7.28
N THR A 96 16.38 -6.14 -6.17
CA THR A 96 15.43 -7.18 -5.77
C THR A 96 14.34 -6.56 -4.91
N ARG A 97 13.09 -6.75 -5.31
CA ARG A 97 11.92 -6.28 -4.57
C ARG A 97 11.00 -7.42 -4.25
N TYR A 98 10.70 -7.58 -2.98
CA TYR A 98 9.73 -8.55 -2.50
C TYR A 98 8.34 -7.97 -2.62
N VAL A 99 7.42 -8.74 -3.20
CA VAL A 99 6.03 -8.34 -3.40
C VAL A 99 5.17 -9.08 -2.37
N VAL A 100 4.42 -8.32 -1.61
CA VAL A 100 3.57 -8.80 -0.51
C VAL A 100 2.15 -8.27 -0.65
N PRO A 101 1.14 -8.98 -0.13
CA PRO A 101 -0.22 -8.46 -0.04
C PRO A 101 -0.32 -7.49 1.14
N LEU A 102 -0.94 -6.35 0.92
CA LEU A 102 -1.30 -5.42 1.99
C LEU A 102 -2.75 -4.98 1.84
N MET A 103 -3.42 -4.81 2.97
CA MET A 103 -4.76 -4.25 3.04
C MET A 103 -4.68 -2.75 3.28
N LEU A 104 -5.29 -1.98 2.39
CA LEU A 104 -5.37 -0.53 2.47
C LEU A 104 -6.81 -0.06 2.60
N GLN A 105 -6.96 1.11 3.18
CA GLN A 105 -8.18 1.90 3.07
C GLN A 105 -7.85 3.29 2.53
N ILE A 106 -8.54 3.67 1.47
CA ILE A 106 -8.50 5.01 0.91
C ILE A 106 -9.93 5.56 0.83
N GLY A 107 -10.19 6.68 1.52
CA GLY A 107 -11.55 7.12 1.76
C GLY A 107 -12.36 6.05 2.51
N ASP A 108 -13.48 5.63 1.94
CA ASP A 108 -14.33 4.56 2.47
C ASP A 108 -14.09 3.20 1.81
N GLN A 109 -13.14 3.12 0.87
CA GLN A 109 -12.83 1.88 0.15
C GLN A 109 -11.69 1.14 0.80
N LYS A 110 -11.91 -0.14 1.09
CA LYS A 110 -10.89 -1.10 1.50
C LYS A 110 -10.53 -2.00 0.33
N LEU A 111 -9.24 -2.22 0.14
CA LEU A 111 -8.75 -3.15 -0.88
C LEU A 111 -7.51 -3.88 -0.38
N GLU A 112 -7.38 -5.12 -0.79
CA GLU A 112 -6.13 -5.87 -0.70
C GLU A 112 -5.47 -5.84 -2.07
N THR A 113 -4.20 -5.49 -2.11
CA THR A 113 -3.43 -5.49 -3.36
C THR A 113 -1.97 -5.80 -3.11
N GLU A 114 -1.25 -6.04 -4.17
CA GLU A 114 0.17 -6.35 -4.13
C GLU A 114 1.02 -5.08 -4.06
N PHE A 115 1.96 -5.08 -3.11
CA PHE A 115 2.94 -4.01 -2.94
C PHE A 115 4.35 -4.56 -3.06
N ASN A 116 5.19 -3.90 -3.82
CA ASN A 116 6.61 -4.13 -3.69
C ASN A 116 7.19 -3.32 -2.53
N LEU A 117 8.13 -3.91 -1.82
CA LEU A 117 8.85 -3.28 -0.72
C LEU A 117 10.10 -2.62 -1.27
N ASN A 118 10.26 -1.34 -1.01
CA ASN A 118 11.37 -0.56 -1.52
C ASN A 118 11.77 0.54 -0.55
N ASP A 119 13.03 0.94 -0.59
CA ASP A 119 13.47 2.16 0.06
C ASP A 119 12.98 3.38 -0.76
N ARG A 120 12.04 4.10 -0.19
CA ARG A 120 11.46 5.32 -0.76
C ARG A 120 11.81 6.56 0.05
N SER A 121 12.86 6.52 0.85
CA SER A 121 13.26 7.61 1.74
C SER A 121 13.47 8.94 1.02
N ASN A 122 13.86 8.91 -0.25
CA ASN A 122 14.05 10.09 -1.09
C ASN A 122 12.78 10.53 -1.86
N MET A 123 11.65 9.85 -1.63
CA MET A 123 10.39 10.14 -2.31
C MET A 123 9.46 10.98 -1.43
N VAL A 124 8.57 11.74 -2.05
CA VAL A 124 7.63 12.63 -1.36
C VAL A 124 6.60 11.84 -0.55
N CYS A 125 6.24 10.65 -1.00
CA CYS A 125 5.23 9.81 -0.36
C CYS A 125 5.80 8.44 -0.04
N GLU A 126 5.43 7.90 1.12
CA GLU A 126 5.81 6.55 1.56
C GLU A 126 5.13 5.46 0.73
N VAL A 127 3.95 5.77 0.20
CA VAL A 127 3.14 4.84 -0.59
C VAL A 127 2.98 5.36 -2.00
N LEU A 128 3.11 4.45 -2.97
CA LEU A 128 2.73 4.68 -4.34
C LEU A 128 1.62 3.71 -4.71
N ILE A 129 0.52 4.23 -5.21
CA ILE A 129 -0.62 3.45 -5.71
C ILE A 129 -0.53 3.41 -7.22
N GLY A 130 -0.28 2.24 -7.77
CA GLY A 130 -0.18 2.01 -9.20
C GLY A 130 -1.48 1.50 -9.84
N ARG A 131 -1.40 1.20 -11.13
CA ARG A 131 -2.58 0.78 -11.92
C ARG A 131 -3.22 -0.51 -11.43
N ASN A 132 -2.47 -1.41 -10.80
CA ASN A 132 -3.04 -2.65 -10.24
C ASN A 132 -4.12 -2.39 -9.18
N ALA A 133 -4.04 -1.27 -8.46
CA ALA A 133 -5.07 -0.83 -7.51
C ALA A 133 -6.00 0.23 -8.11
N LEU A 134 -5.47 1.19 -8.86
CA LEU A 134 -6.25 2.28 -9.45
C LEU A 134 -7.33 1.78 -10.41
N HIS A 135 -7.10 0.65 -11.08
CA HIS A 135 -8.08 0.00 -11.94
C HIS A 135 -9.41 -0.24 -11.20
N ASP A 136 -9.36 -0.62 -9.93
CA ASP A 136 -10.53 -0.92 -9.12
C ASP A 136 -11.02 0.28 -8.30
N LEU A 137 -10.16 1.26 -8.09
CA LEU A 137 -10.47 2.44 -7.28
C LEU A 137 -11.22 3.51 -8.07
N GLY A 138 -10.67 4.00 -9.16
CA GLY A 138 -11.27 5.06 -9.95
C GLY A 138 -10.25 5.94 -10.68
N ALA A 139 -10.66 7.17 -11.00
CA ALA A 139 -9.87 8.13 -11.75
C ALA A 139 -9.05 9.04 -10.83
N VAL A 140 -7.92 9.53 -11.35
CA VAL A 140 -7.05 10.47 -10.66
C VAL A 140 -7.14 11.84 -11.31
N ASP A 141 -7.47 12.85 -10.51
CA ASP A 141 -7.38 14.25 -10.90
C ASP A 141 -6.00 14.80 -10.54
N ALA A 142 -5.18 15.00 -11.55
CA ALA A 142 -3.80 15.47 -11.37
C ALA A 142 -3.72 16.93 -10.87
N SER A 143 -4.82 17.67 -10.86
CA SER A 143 -4.86 19.05 -10.38
C SER A 143 -5.18 19.19 -8.89
N ARG A 144 -5.53 18.09 -8.21
CA ARG A 144 -6.03 18.10 -6.82
C ARG A 144 -5.26 17.16 -5.91
N THR A 145 -5.27 17.50 -4.63
CA THR A 145 -4.74 16.67 -3.54
C THR A 145 -5.75 16.63 -2.39
N ASP A 146 -5.67 15.56 -1.58
CA ASP A 146 -6.42 15.47 -0.32
C ASP A 146 -7.96 15.60 -0.46
N LEU A 147 -8.52 15.09 -1.55
CA LEU A 147 -9.96 15.17 -1.80
C LEU A 147 -10.78 14.40 -0.77
N LEU A 148 -10.23 13.34 -0.21
CA LEU A 148 -10.92 12.46 0.73
C LEU A 148 -10.63 12.79 2.20
N GLY A 149 -9.70 13.72 2.45
CA GLY A 149 -9.26 14.06 3.79
C GLY A 149 -8.44 12.97 4.48
N LYS A 150 -7.98 13.29 5.68
CA LYS A 150 -7.20 12.35 6.50
C LYS A 150 -8.13 11.33 7.16
N PRO A 151 -7.86 10.02 7.03
CA PRO A 151 -8.65 9.00 7.71
C PRO A 151 -8.61 9.20 9.23
N LYS A 152 -9.72 8.94 9.90
CA LYS A 152 -9.72 8.84 11.36
C LYS A 152 -9.18 7.48 11.74
N ALA A 153 -8.15 7.45 12.59
CA ALA A 153 -7.68 6.22 13.17
C ALA A 153 -8.83 5.52 13.92
N PRO A 154 -8.97 4.18 13.78
CA PRO A 154 -9.99 3.47 14.55
C PRO A 154 -9.71 3.69 16.04
N ALA A 155 -10.78 3.86 16.81
CA ALA A 155 -10.65 3.94 18.25
C ALA A 155 -9.91 2.69 18.74
N LYS A 156 -8.79 2.87 19.46
CA LYS A 156 -8.08 1.76 20.10
C LYS A 156 -9.11 0.99 20.94
N LYS A 157 -9.41 -0.25 20.56
CA LYS A 157 -10.12 -1.15 21.45
C LYS A 157 -9.25 -1.26 22.70
N LYS A 158 -9.76 -0.76 23.85
CA LYS A 158 -9.13 -1.02 25.14
C LYS A 158 -9.01 -2.54 25.25
N SER A 159 -7.78 -3.06 25.33
CA SER A 159 -7.58 -4.46 25.69
C SER A 159 -8.30 -4.68 27.01
N ALA A 160 -9.21 -5.66 27.05
CA ALA A 160 -9.84 -6.04 28.29
C ALA A 160 -8.76 -6.41 29.31
N PRO A 161 -8.86 -5.95 30.59
CA PRO A 161 -7.86 -6.33 31.57
C PRO A 161 -7.92 -7.86 31.75
N THR A 162 -6.75 -8.48 31.58
CA THR A 162 -6.58 -9.88 31.85
C THR A 162 -6.85 -10.07 33.35
N LYS A 163 -7.96 -10.69 33.71
CA LYS A 163 -8.19 -11.12 35.08
C LYS A 163 -7.13 -12.17 35.41
N LYS A 164 -6.31 -11.89 36.44
CA LYS A 164 -5.47 -12.88 37.09
C LYS A 164 -6.32 -14.01 37.67
#